data_51a1fecd524e9fd5e3c10e8ed94d6068
#
_entry.id   51a1fecd524e9fd5e3c10e8ed94d6068
#
_cell.length_a   1.000
_cell.length_b   1.000
_cell.length_c   1.000
_cell.angle_alpha   90.00
_cell.angle_beta   90.00
_cell.angle_gamma   90.00
#
_symmetry.space_group_name_H-M   'P 1'
#
loop_
_entity.id
_entity.type
_entity.pdbx_description
1 polymer ?
#
loop_
_entity_poly.entity_id
_entity_poly.type
_entity_poly.pdbx_seq_one_letter_code
_entity_poly.pdbx_strand_id
1 'polypeptide(L)'
;MIDGIDSSGDGATELTVHRASEFTIEELVNAYNQTRIDYIVPMPMNARRLNEYVRNYDVRLDYSAVAMLDGQILGLSMLGVRPGRCWSTRLGVLPVKRRHGTGESLMRDNIRMARALGAEYVI
;
A
#
# COMPACT_ATOMS: atom_id res chain seq x y z
N MET A 1 23.73 -6.14 18.56
CA MET A 1 23.30 -6.49 18.79
C MET A 1 23.02 -6.45 19.21
N ILE A 2 22.73 -6.09 18.97
CA ILE A 2 22.16 -6.37 19.25
C ILE A 2 21.79 -6.39 19.57
N ASP A 3 21.86 -6.15 19.33
CA ASP A 3 21.16 -6.43 19.52
C ASP A 3 20.71 -6.36 19.75
N GLY A 4 20.68 -6.25 19.68
CA GLY A 4 20.07 -6.50 19.74
C GLY A 4 19.54 -6.27 19.68
N ILE A 5 19.57 -6.25 19.52
CA ILE A 5 18.95 -6.39 19.40
C ILE A 5 18.48 -6.35 19.37
N ASP A 6 18.54 -6.39 19.17
CA ASP A 6 17.87 -6.63 18.96
C ASP A 6 17.44 -6.64 18.85
N SER A 7 17.57 -6.72 18.80
CA SER A 7 16.87 -6.98 18.53
C SER A 7 16.32 -7.07 18.32
N SER A 8 16.48 -7.45 18.38
CA SER A 8 15.68 -7.63 18.07
C SER A 8 15.12 -7.44 17.85
N GLY A 9 15.17 -7.88 17.97
CA GLY A 9 14.28 -7.81 17.66
C GLY A 9 14.00 -6.79 17.13
N ASP A 10 14.65 -6.31 16.94
CA ASP A 10 14.43 -5.25 16.49
C ASP A 10 14.00 -4.82 15.29
N GLY A 11 14.39 -5.24 14.33
CA GLY A 11 13.85 -5.00 13.04
C GLY A 11 12.35 -5.20 12.91
N ALA A 12 11.81 -6.08 13.76
CA ALA A 12 10.38 -6.37 13.80
C ALA A 12 9.51 -5.13 14.02
N THR A 13 10.07 -4.08 14.61
CA THR A 13 9.35 -2.85 14.87
C THR A 13 9.51 -1.83 13.75
N GLU A 14 10.19 -2.21 12.69
CA GLU A 14 10.47 -1.29 11.58
C GLU A 14 9.45 -1.43 10.47
N LEU A 15 8.90 -0.30 10.04
CA LEU A 15 7.96 -0.26 8.93
C LEU A 15 8.71 -0.53 7.62
N THR A 16 8.21 -1.47 6.83
CA THR A 16 8.77 -1.78 5.52
C THR A 16 7.71 -1.63 4.45
N VAL A 17 8.16 -1.29 3.23
CA VAL A 17 7.27 -1.12 2.09
C VAL A 17 7.61 -2.18 1.05
N HIS A 18 6.58 -2.87 0.58
CA HIS A 18 6.70 -3.98 -0.36
C HIS A 18 5.87 -3.71 -1.62
N ARG A 19 6.11 -4.49 -2.67
CA ARG A 19 5.31 -4.38 -3.89
C ARG A 19 4.00 -5.16 -3.72
N ALA A 20 2.91 -4.53 -4.15
CA ALA A 20 1.59 -5.16 -4.04
C ALA A 20 1.54 -6.47 -4.84
N SER A 21 2.33 -6.57 -5.91
CA SER A 21 2.39 -7.78 -6.73
C SER A 21 2.93 -9.00 -5.97
N GLU A 22 3.53 -8.81 -4.79
CA GLU A 22 4.00 -9.94 -3.96
C GLU A 22 2.88 -10.57 -3.16
N PHE A 23 1.68 -10.02 -3.22
CA PHE A 23 0.53 -10.46 -2.43
C PHE A 23 -0.54 -11.01 -3.36
N THR A 24 -1.38 -11.93 -2.82
CA THR A 24 -2.53 -12.42 -3.59
C THR A 24 -3.62 -11.36 -3.63
N ILE A 25 -4.52 -11.48 -4.60
CA ILE A 25 -5.69 -10.58 -4.69
C ILE A 25 -6.51 -10.66 -3.41
N GLU A 26 -6.66 -11.86 -2.83
CA GLU A 26 -7.41 -12.04 -1.59
C GLU A 26 -6.74 -11.30 -0.42
N GLU A 27 -5.42 -11.35 -0.34
CA GLU A 27 -4.70 -10.62 0.69
C GLU A 27 -4.87 -9.12 0.55
N LEU A 28 -4.82 -8.61 -0.68
CA LEU A 28 -5.00 -7.19 -0.94
C LEU A 28 -6.43 -6.74 -0.64
N VAL A 29 -7.42 -7.56 -1.01
CA VAL A 29 -8.83 -7.28 -0.71
C VAL A 29 -9.05 -7.20 0.79
N ASN A 30 -8.55 -8.18 1.52
CA ASN A 30 -8.71 -8.22 2.96
C ASN A 30 -8.04 -7.00 3.62
N ALA A 31 -6.84 -6.67 3.20
CA ALA A 31 -6.11 -5.52 3.71
C ALA A 31 -6.87 -4.22 3.43
N TYR A 32 -7.35 -4.06 2.22
CA TYR A 32 -8.10 -2.86 1.84
C TYR A 32 -9.35 -2.71 2.71
N ASN A 33 -10.10 -3.80 2.89
CA ASN A 33 -11.33 -3.76 3.68
C ASN A 33 -11.04 -3.40 5.14
N GLN A 34 -9.92 -3.88 5.68
CA GLN A 34 -9.52 -3.52 7.04
C GLN A 34 -9.24 -2.02 7.18
N THR A 35 -8.72 -1.38 6.14
CA THR A 35 -8.47 0.07 6.19
C THR A 35 -9.75 0.88 6.15
N ARG A 36 -10.88 0.27 5.77
CA ARG A 36 -12.18 0.94 5.65
C ARG A 36 -13.17 0.53 6.73
N ILE A 37 -12.70 -0.17 7.75
CA ILE A 37 -13.60 -0.76 8.76
C ILE A 37 -14.36 0.29 9.57
N ASP A 38 -13.82 1.51 9.67
CA ASP A 38 -14.46 2.59 10.42
C ASP A 38 -15.29 3.53 9.54
N TYR A 39 -15.49 3.21 8.27
CA TYR A 39 -16.31 4.03 7.39
C TYR A 39 -17.78 3.85 7.70
N ILE A 40 -18.53 4.96 7.71
CA ILE A 40 -19.96 4.96 8.03
C ILE A 40 -20.76 4.16 7.01
N VAL A 41 -20.41 4.32 5.73
CA VAL A 41 -21.07 3.58 4.66
C VAL A 41 -20.09 2.52 4.16
N PRO A 42 -20.26 1.25 4.55
CA PRO A 42 -19.34 0.22 4.13
C PRO A 42 -19.48 -0.07 2.64
N MET A 43 -18.36 -0.11 1.95
CA MET A 43 -18.31 -0.50 0.55
C MET A 43 -17.23 -1.57 0.40
N PRO A 44 -17.58 -2.81 0.77
CA PRO A 44 -16.58 -3.86 0.82
C PRO A 44 -16.03 -4.19 -0.57
N MET A 45 -14.75 -4.38 -0.62
CA MET A 45 -14.05 -4.86 -1.80
C MET A 45 -14.17 -6.38 -1.86
N ASN A 46 -14.12 -6.94 -3.06
CA ASN A 46 -13.94 -8.36 -3.27
C ASN A 46 -12.98 -8.57 -4.44
N ALA A 47 -12.57 -9.82 -4.68
CA ALA A 47 -11.57 -10.11 -5.70
C ALA A 47 -12.00 -9.63 -7.09
N ARG A 48 -13.26 -9.84 -7.45
CA ARG A 48 -13.77 -9.41 -8.75
C ARG A 48 -13.71 -7.91 -8.90
N ARG A 49 -14.15 -7.17 -7.88
CA ARG A 49 -14.14 -5.70 -7.88
C ARG A 49 -12.72 -5.16 -7.96
N LEU A 50 -11.81 -5.77 -7.22
CA LEU A 50 -10.43 -5.31 -7.24
C LEU A 50 -9.80 -5.54 -8.61
N ASN A 51 -10.04 -6.70 -9.23
CA ASN A 51 -9.54 -6.98 -10.57
C ASN A 51 -10.10 -6.00 -11.59
N GLU A 52 -11.39 -5.67 -11.49
CA GLU A 52 -12.01 -4.67 -12.36
C GLU A 52 -11.39 -3.28 -12.14
N TYR A 53 -11.15 -2.94 -10.89
CA TYR A 53 -10.57 -1.66 -10.55
C TYR A 53 -9.15 -1.53 -11.11
N VAL A 54 -8.35 -2.57 -10.93
CA VAL A 54 -6.98 -2.59 -11.45
C VAL A 54 -6.99 -2.39 -12.97
N ARG A 55 -7.90 -3.07 -13.67
CA ARG A 55 -8.00 -2.96 -15.12
C ARG A 55 -8.53 -1.60 -15.57
N ASN A 56 -9.57 -1.10 -14.90
CA ASN A 56 -10.25 0.13 -15.34
C ASN A 56 -9.49 1.41 -15.05
N TYR A 57 -8.64 1.39 -14.02
CA TYR A 57 -7.88 2.57 -13.59
C TYR A 57 -6.39 2.44 -13.84
N ASP A 58 -6.01 1.49 -14.70
CA ASP A 58 -4.61 1.31 -15.12
C ASP A 58 -3.64 1.12 -13.96
N VAL A 59 -4.11 0.45 -12.91
CA VAL A 59 -3.29 0.18 -11.73
C VAL A 59 -2.22 -0.86 -12.07
N ARG A 60 -1.00 -0.56 -11.64
CA ARG A 60 0.12 -1.50 -11.76
C ARG A 60 0.48 -1.99 -10.36
N LEU A 61 0.14 -3.24 -10.07
CA LEU A 61 0.43 -3.83 -8.76
C LEU A 61 1.93 -3.96 -8.51
N ASP A 62 2.71 -4.12 -9.57
CA ASP A 62 4.17 -4.20 -9.46
C ASP A 62 4.83 -2.86 -9.14
N TYR A 63 4.07 -1.77 -9.18
CA TYR A 63 4.53 -0.44 -8.75
C TYR A 63 3.71 0.10 -7.58
N SER A 64 2.72 -0.66 -7.14
CA SER A 64 1.90 -0.29 -5.99
C SER A 64 2.55 -0.78 -4.70
N ALA A 65 2.17 -0.16 -3.58
CA ALA A 65 2.87 -0.35 -2.31
C ALA A 65 2.00 -0.96 -1.24
N VAL A 66 2.60 -1.82 -0.42
CA VAL A 66 1.98 -2.36 0.79
C VAL A 66 2.94 -2.11 1.94
N ALA A 67 2.46 -1.47 3.00
CA ALA A 67 3.27 -1.19 4.18
C ALA A 67 3.03 -2.28 5.22
N MET A 68 4.12 -2.82 5.77
CA MET A 68 4.05 -3.90 6.74
C MET A 68 4.83 -3.58 8.01
N LEU A 69 4.37 -4.14 9.11
CA LEU A 69 5.04 -4.08 10.40
C LEU A 69 4.73 -5.37 11.14
N ASP A 70 5.77 -6.04 11.63
CA ASP A 70 5.61 -7.31 12.38
C ASP A 70 4.80 -8.35 11.62
N GLY A 71 4.99 -8.43 10.31
CA GLY A 71 4.27 -9.40 9.48
C GLY A 71 2.82 -9.05 9.22
N GLN A 72 2.39 -7.88 9.63
CA GLN A 72 1.01 -7.43 9.44
C GLN A 72 0.95 -6.29 8.42
N ILE A 73 -0.02 -6.34 7.53
CA ILE A 73 -0.25 -5.25 6.58
C ILE A 73 -0.93 -4.10 7.32
N LEU A 74 -0.30 -2.93 7.30
CA LEU A 74 -0.83 -1.73 7.95
C LEU A 74 -1.55 -0.81 6.98
N GLY A 75 -1.20 -0.89 5.71
CA GLY A 75 -1.79 -0.03 4.71
C GLY A 75 -1.34 -0.39 3.32
N LEU A 76 -1.97 0.22 2.34
CA LEU A 76 -1.62 -0.01 0.94
C LEU A 76 -1.92 1.24 0.12
N SER A 77 -1.21 1.38 -1.00
CA SER A 77 -1.41 2.46 -1.94
C SER A 77 -1.27 1.92 -3.34
N MET A 78 -2.32 2.06 -4.13
CA MET A 78 -2.33 1.60 -5.52
C MET A 78 -1.95 2.73 -6.45
N LEU A 79 -1.04 2.43 -7.37
CA LEU A 79 -0.51 3.41 -8.32
C LEU A 79 -1.06 3.12 -9.70
N GLY A 80 -1.76 4.11 -10.28
CA GLY A 80 -2.15 4.09 -11.67
C GLY A 80 -1.00 4.60 -12.51
N VAL A 81 -0.77 3.96 -13.66
CA VAL A 81 0.37 4.30 -14.53
C VAL A 81 -0.09 4.41 -15.97
N ARG A 82 0.19 5.55 -16.58
CA ARG A 82 0.05 5.78 -18.02
C ARG A 82 1.34 6.39 -18.55
N PRO A 83 1.56 6.38 -19.86
CA PRO A 83 2.78 7.00 -20.38
C PRO A 83 2.94 8.43 -19.88
N GLY A 84 4.05 8.69 -19.20
CA GLY A 84 4.40 10.00 -18.67
C GLY A 84 3.67 10.43 -17.41
N ARG A 85 2.77 9.63 -16.86
CA ARG A 85 1.95 10.07 -15.73
C ARG A 85 1.62 8.93 -14.77
N CYS A 86 1.73 9.21 -13.49
CA CYS A 86 1.34 8.29 -12.42
C CYS A 86 0.49 9.02 -11.38
N TRP A 87 -0.37 8.27 -10.70
CA TRP A 87 -1.20 8.85 -9.63
C TRP A 87 -1.55 7.76 -8.62
N SER A 88 -1.81 8.17 -7.36
CA SER A 88 -2.33 7.26 -6.35
C SER A 88 -3.84 7.14 -6.55
N THR A 89 -4.33 5.92 -6.71
CA THR A 89 -5.76 5.70 -6.93
C THR A 89 -6.48 5.33 -5.63
N ARG A 90 -5.85 4.51 -4.80
CA ARG A 90 -6.40 4.08 -3.52
C ARG A 90 -5.28 4.10 -2.49
N LEU A 91 -5.54 4.73 -1.37
CA LEU A 91 -4.60 4.74 -0.25
C LEU A 91 -5.41 4.49 1.01
N GLY A 92 -5.00 3.51 1.80
CA GLY A 92 -5.65 3.18 3.04
C GLY A 92 -4.65 2.77 4.10
N VAL A 93 -4.92 3.14 5.35
CA VAL A 93 -4.11 2.79 6.51
C VAL A 93 -5.06 2.28 7.58
N LEU A 94 -4.68 1.21 8.29
CA LEU A 94 -5.49 0.68 9.38
C LEU A 94 -5.77 1.80 10.39
N PRO A 95 -7.04 1.93 10.87
CA PRO A 95 -7.40 3.01 11.79
C PRO A 95 -6.50 3.10 13.01
N VAL A 96 -6.17 1.97 13.62
CA VAL A 96 -5.34 1.92 14.84
C VAL A 96 -3.89 2.24 14.56
N LYS A 97 -3.48 2.28 13.30
CA LYS A 97 -2.08 2.53 12.90
C LYS A 97 -1.90 3.84 12.15
N ARG A 98 -2.93 4.66 12.07
CA ARG A 98 -2.81 6.01 11.52
C ARG A 98 -1.94 6.84 12.45
N ARG A 99 -1.26 7.83 11.89
CA ARG A 99 -0.35 8.72 12.62
C ARG A 99 0.99 8.06 13.01
N HIS A 100 1.31 6.90 12.41
CA HIS A 100 2.60 6.25 12.59
C HIS A 100 3.50 6.42 11.36
N GLY A 101 3.19 7.40 10.51
CA GLY A 101 3.98 7.65 9.32
C GLY A 101 3.73 6.67 8.19
N THR A 102 2.75 5.77 8.33
CA THR A 102 2.45 4.76 7.31
C THR A 102 1.99 5.41 6.01
N GLY A 103 1.05 6.35 6.09
CA GLY A 103 0.55 7.05 4.91
C GLY A 103 1.65 7.81 4.19
N GLU A 104 2.50 8.48 4.95
CA GLU A 104 3.62 9.24 4.38
C GLU A 104 4.61 8.31 3.68
N SER A 105 4.91 7.16 4.29
CA SER A 105 5.81 6.17 3.67
C SER A 105 5.26 5.65 2.36
N LEU A 106 3.94 5.40 2.31
CA LEU A 106 3.28 4.94 1.09
C LEU A 106 3.32 6.02 0.00
N MET A 107 3.07 7.28 0.36
CA MET A 107 3.13 8.38 -0.61
C MET A 107 4.54 8.59 -1.13
N ARG A 108 5.55 8.52 -0.27
CA ARG A 108 6.94 8.63 -0.68
C ARG A 108 7.32 7.52 -1.65
N ASP A 109 6.82 6.32 -1.41
CA ASP A 109 7.07 5.20 -2.30
C ASP A 109 6.44 5.44 -3.67
N ASN A 110 5.21 5.96 -3.71
CA ASN A 110 4.54 6.27 -4.97
C ASN A 110 5.34 7.29 -5.78
N ILE A 111 5.84 8.32 -5.12
CA ILE A 111 6.66 9.34 -5.78
C ILE A 111 7.96 8.74 -6.32
N ARG A 112 8.59 7.86 -5.52
CA ARG A 112 9.82 7.20 -5.93
C ARG A 112 9.59 6.32 -7.16
N MET A 113 8.47 5.59 -7.19
CA MET A 113 8.13 4.75 -8.33
C MET A 113 7.87 5.58 -9.58
N ALA A 114 7.18 6.71 -9.43
CA ALA A 114 6.94 7.62 -10.56
C ALA A 114 8.28 8.12 -11.13
N ARG A 115 9.21 8.48 -10.28
CA ARG A 115 10.53 8.91 -10.72
C ARG A 115 11.27 7.80 -11.45
N ALA A 116 11.19 6.57 -10.93
CA ALA A 116 11.84 5.42 -11.57
C ALA A 116 11.28 5.16 -12.95
N LEU A 117 10.00 5.47 -13.17
CA LEU A 117 9.34 5.32 -14.47
C LEU A 117 9.54 6.52 -15.38
N GLY A 118 10.19 7.57 -14.89
CA GLY A 118 10.34 8.82 -15.64
C GLY A 118 9.01 9.52 -15.86
N ALA A 119 8.05 9.34 -14.95
CA ALA A 119 6.71 9.85 -15.10
C ALA A 119 6.43 10.97 -14.10
N GLU A 120 5.51 11.86 -14.48
CA GLU A 120 5.02 12.90 -13.58
C GLU A 120 4.05 12.27 -12.58
N TYR A 121 4.21 12.60 -11.30
CA TYR A 121 3.27 12.17 -10.27
C TYR A 121 2.19 13.23 -10.11
N VAL A 122 0.96 12.84 -10.35
CA VAL A 122 -0.20 13.73 -10.30
C VAL A 122 -1.01 13.41 -9.05
N ILE A 123 -1.37 14.43 -8.32
CA ILE A 123 -2.19 14.28 -7.12
C ILE A 123 -3.68 14.40 -7.48
#